data_31555cd244e8f2c92c9ec7f69c0b3681
#
_entry.id   31555cd244e8f2c92c9ec7f69c0b3681
#
_cell.length_a   1.000
_cell.length_b   1.000
_cell.length_c   1.000
_cell.angle_alpha   90.00
_cell.angle_beta   90.00
_cell.angle_gamma   90.00
#
_symmetry.space_group_name_H-M   'P 1'
#
loop_
_entity.id
_entity.type
_entity.pdbx_description
1 polymer ?
#
loop_
_entity_poly.entity_id
_entity_poly.type
_entity_poly.pdbx_seq_one_letter_code
_entity_poly.pdbx_strand_id
1 'polypeptide(L)'
;SIAENSSKPLLLVTGQSGEIARQMFLGVAGQKMNTFGEINFEKEMNDVALPKCIDWNFKASRGDTIHNFYYLPANFDTSKKYPMIVYYYGGCSPTSKNLEGFWPLSALTSQGYIVLILEPSGATGFGQEFAARHVNTWGDESSDDIIEGVKRFCSEHSFINPKKIGCMGASYGGFMTQYLQTKTNLFAAAISHAGISDITAYWGGGYWGYTYGETAEYGNFPWSNPDLFVKHSPLYNADKIHTPLLLLHGTDDTNVPTNQSQALYTALRILNRPTAYITFDGENHVISKFKNRMAWQEIINAWFAMWLKDEPQWWNSLYPGDCFDKN
;
A
#
# COMPACT_ATOMS: atom_id res chain seq x y z
N SER A 1 9.08 -11.27 -25.27
CA SER A 1 9.93 -11.18 -26.47
C SER A 1 9.42 -12.11 -27.56
N ILE A 2 9.54 -11.73 -28.79
CA ILE A 2 9.14 -12.46 -29.99
C ILE A 2 10.38 -12.76 -30.79
N ALA A 3 10.59 -14.03 -31.18
CA ALA A 3 11.70 -14.39 -32.06
C ALA A 3 11.34 -14.03 -33.52
N GLU A 4 12.21 -13.27 -34.18
CA GLU A 4 11.94 -12.79 -35.56
C GLU A 4 12.14 -13.95 -36.50
N ASN A 5 12.60 -14.63 -37.02
CA ASN A 5 12.82 -15.64 -38.04
C ASN A 5 12.12 -17.00 -37.84
N SER A 6 10.97 -17.00 -37.17
CA SER A 6 10.21 -18.21 -36.94
C SER A 6 8.94 -18.19 -37.81
N SER A 7 8.62 -19.31 -38.44
CA SER A 7 7.32 -19.50 -39.16
C SER A 7 6.11 -19.42 -38.20
N LYS A 8 6.35 -19.51 -36.93
CA LYS A 8 5.35 -19.29 -35.87
C LYS A 8 6.00 -18.41 -34.78
N PRO A 9 5.33 -17.33 -34.33
CA PRO A 9 5.89 -16.44 -33.33
C PRO A 9 6.11 -17.19 -31.99
N LEU A 10 7.36 -17.28 -31.59
CA LEU A 10 7.76 -17.85 -30.31
C LEU A 10 7.74 -16.74 -29.25
N LEU A 11 6.97 -16.94 -28.23
CA LEU A 11 6.79 -15.98 -27.15
C LEU A 11 7.52 -16.43 -25.89
N LEU A 12 8.29 -15.53 -25.29
CA LEU A 12 8.76 -15.65 -23.92
C LEU A 12 7.96 -14.65 -23.07
N VAL A 13 7.20 -15.16 -22.12
CA VAL A 13 6.37 -14.37 -21.22
C VAL A 13 6.69 -14.67 -19.77
N THR A 14 6.43 -13.70 -18.89
CA THR A 14 6.45 -13.93 -17.45
C THR A 14 5.03 -13.95 -16.92
N GLY A 15 4.74 -14.86 -16.01
CA GLY A 15 3.46 -14.97 -15.31
C GLY A 15 3.66 -15.12 -13.81
N GLN A 16 2.70 -14.64 -13.06
CA GLN A 16 2.64 -14.75 -11.59
C GLN A 16 1.20 -14.74 -11.13
N SER A 17 0.96 -15.18 -9.90
CA SER A 17 -0.36 -15.04 -9.24
C SER A 17 -0.16 -14.68 -7.77
N GLY A 18 -1.26 -14.53 -7.02
CA GLY A 18 -1.20 -14.33 -5.58
C GLY A 18 -0.59 -15.49 -4.78
N GLU A 19 -0.52 -16.67 -5.38
CA GLU A 19 -0.05 -17.91 -4.74
C GLU A 19 1.19 -18.50 -5.43
N ILE A 20 1.58 -17.95 -6.59
CA ILE A 20 2.69 -18.46 -7.40
C ILE A 20 3.67 -17.31 -7.69
N ALA A 21 4.94 -17.50 -7.35
CA ALA A 21 6.00 -16.57 -7.69
C ALA A 21 6.18 -16.42 -9.20
N ARG A 22 6.84 -15.36 -9.62
CA ARG A 22 7.07 -15.06 -11.03
C ARG A 22 7.82 -16.18 -11.73
N GLN A 23 7.24 -16.72 -12.78
CA GLN A 23 7.83 -17.75 -13.63
C GLN A 23 7.92 -17.27 -15.08
N MET A 24 8.86 -17.84 -15.82
CA MET A 24 8.96 -17.64 -17.26
C MET A 24 8.29 -18.80 -18.00
N PHE A 25 7.63 -18.47 -19.11
CA PHE A 25 6.98 -19.43 -19.98
C PHE A 25 7.39 -19.19 -21.41
N LEU A 26 7.67 -20.28 -22.14
CA LEU A 26 8.03 -20.27 -23.54
C LEU A 26 6.99 -21.08 -24.34
N GLY A 27 6.54 -20.53 -25.45
CA GLY A 27 5.58 -21.21 -26.31
C GLY A 27 5.17 -20.39 -27.52
N VAL A 28 4.25 -20.94 -28.29
CA VAL A 28 3.67 -20.30 -29.47
C VAL A 28 2.37 -19.60 -29.09
N ALA A 29 2.13 -18.40 -29.63
CA ALA A 29 0.89 -17.66 -29.40
C ALA A 29 -0.36 -18.52 -29.69
N GLY A 30 -1.33 -18.53 -28.76
CA GLY A 30 -2.55 -19.31 -28.85
C GLY A 30 -2.40 -20.79 -28.51
N GLN A 31 -1.24 -21.25 -28.08
CA GLN A 31 -0.99 -22.62 -27.63
C GLN A 31 -0.60 -22.64 -26.13
N LYS A 32 -0.67 -23.85 -25.53
CA LYS A 32 -0.18 -24.04 -24.16
C LYS A 32 1.31 -23.72 -24.11
N MET A 33 1.70 -22.87 -23.18
CA MET A 33 3.09 -22.52 -22.93
C MET A 33 3.70 -23.46 -21.89
N ASN A 34 4.99 -23.72 -22.01
CA ASN A 34 5.74 -24.52 -21.05
C ASN A 34 6.58 -23.61 -20.15
N THR A 35 6.78 -23.99 -18.90
CA THR A 35 7.73 -23.32 -18.01
C THR A 35 9.13 -23.34 -18.65
N PHE A 36 9.80 -22.20 -18.60
CA PHE A 36 11.14 -22.00 -19.11
C PHE A 36 12.06 -21.58 -17.98
N GLY A 37 13.16 -22.33 -17.81
CA GLY A 37 14.16 -22.11 -16.75
C GLY A 37 14.27 -23.29 -15.80
N GLU A 38 15.31 -23.27 -14.96
CA GLU A 38 15.63 -24.36 -14.03
C GLU A 38 14.84 -24.29 -12.71
N ILE A 39 14.25 -23.12 -12.39
CA ILE A 39 13.52 -22.93 -11.15
C ILE A 39 12.12 -23.52 -11.30
N ASN A 40 11.88 -24.60 -10.60
CA ASN A 40 10.54 -25.18 -10.43
C ASN A 40 9.97 -24.69 -9.09
N PHE A 41 9.15 -23.66 -9.15
CA PHE A 41 8.54 -23.06 -7.97
C PHE A 41 7.80 -24.09 -7.11
N GLU A 42 7.03 -24.98 -7.72
CA GLU A 42 6.28 -26.00 -6.98
C GLU A 42 7.19 -26.91 -6.16
N LYS A 43 8.34 -27.30 -6.74
CA LYS A 43 9.32 -28.14 -6.06
C LYS A 43 10.03 -27.40 -4.93
N GLU A 44 10.45 -26.15 -5.17
CA GLU A 44 11.15 -25.32 -4.19
C GLU A 44 10.24 -24.93 -3.01
N MET A 45 8.95 -24.80 -3.25
CA MET A 45 7.95 -24.37 -2.26
C MET A 45 7.16 -25.52 -1.64
N ASN A 46 7.51 -26.78 -1.93
CA ASN A 46 6.75 -27.96 -1.51
C ASN A 46 6.57 -28.06 0.02
N ASP A 47 7.55 -27.58 0.79
CA ASP A 47 7.52 -27.58 2.25
C ASP A 47 7.10 -26.22 2.86
N VAL A 48 6.65 -25.27 2.02
CA VAL A 48 6.25 -23.94 2.46
C VAL A 48 4.72 -23.80 2.38
N ALA A 49 4.11 -23.52 3.54
CA ALA A 49 2.68 -23.21 3.59
C ALA A 49 2.43 -21.78 3.07
N LEU A 50 1.90 -21.67 1.85
CA LEU A 50 1.59 -20.41 1.22
C LEU A 50 0.24 -19.84 1.65
N PRO A 51 0.08 -18.50 1.68
CA PRO A 51 -1.21 -17.88 1.93
C PRO A 51 -2.18 -18.17 0.78
N LYS A 52 -3.47 -18.28 1.10
CA LYS A 52 -4.52 -18.40 0.09
C LYS A 52 -4.97 -17.02 -0.36
N CYS A 53 -4.98 -16.77 -1.68
CA CYS A 53 -5.46 -15.54 -2.29
C CYS A 53 -6.90 -15.72 -2.80
N ILE A 54 -7.80 -14.82 -2.38
CA ILE A 54 -9.23 -14.92 -2.68
C ILE A 54 -9.71 -13.58 -3.25
N ASP A 55 -10.43 -13.62 -4.39
CA ASP A 55 -11.07 -12.44 -4.96
C ASP A 55 -12.28 -12.04 -4.13
N TRP A 56 -12.41 -10.73 -3.92
CA TRP A 56 -13.56 -10.14 -3.26
C TRP A 56 -13.87 -8.78 -3.90
N ASN A 57 -15.09 -8.63 -4.38
CA ASN A 57 -15.51 -7.41 -5.07
C ASN A 57 -16.76 -6.86 -4.40
N PHE A 58 -16.92 -5.54 -4.45
CA PHE A 58 -18.16 -4.91 -4.01
C PHE A 58 -18.59 -3.78 -4.94
N LYS A 59 -19.87 -3.46 -4.94
CA LYS A 59 -20.38 -2.29 -5.63
C LYS A 59 -20.37 -1.12 -4.65
N ALA A 60 -19.54 -0.11 -4.93
CA ALA A 60 -19.48 1.10 -4.14
C ALA A 60 -20.78 1.88 -4.20
N SER A 61 -21.05 2.72 -3.18
CA SER A 61 -22.26 3.54 -3.09
C SER A 61 -22.45 4.46 -4.30
N ARG A 62 -21.35 4.87 -4.93
CA ARG A 62 -21.35 5.67 -6.16
C ARG A 62 -21.70 4.89 -7.43
N GLY A 63 -21.77 3.57 -7.37
CA GLY A 63 -22.15 2.70 -8.47
C GLY A 63 -20.99 1.98 -9.16
N ASP A 64 -19.74 2.32 -8.89
CA ASP A 64 -18.56 1.63 -9.43
C ASP A 64 -18.41 0.25 -8.78
N THR A 65 -17.91 -0.73 -9.55
CA THR A 65 -17.49 -2.02 -8.99
C THR A 65 -16.03 -1.93 -8.60
N ILE A 66 -15.75 -2.12 -7.32
CA ILE A 66 -14.40 -2.12 -6.77
C ILE A 66 -13.88 -3.56 -6.74
N HIS A 67 -12.79 -3.80 -7.47
CA HIS A 67 -12.17 -5.09 -7.61
C HIS A 67 -11.07 -5.27 -6.58
N ASN A 68 -11.18 -6.30 -5.76
CA ASN A 68 -10.30 -6.48 -4.62
C ASN A 68 -9.92 -7.95 -4.47
N PHE A 69 -8.93 -8.19 -3.62
CA PHE A 69 -8.57 -9.55 -3.21
C PHE A 69 -7.96 -9.51 -1.80
N TYR A 70 -7.94 -10.65 -1.15
CA TYR A 70 -7.36 -10.76 0.18
C TYR A 70 -6.60 -12.07 0.36
N TYR A 71 -5.65 -12.03 1.30
CA TYR A 71 -4.85 -13.18 1.65
C TYR A 71 -5.23 -13.67 3.04
N LEU A 72 -5.43 -14.98 3.14
CA LEU A 72 -5.59 -15.69 4.40
C LEU A 72 -4.26 -16.30 4.85
N PRO A 73 -3.96 -16.35 6.15
CA PRO A 73 -2.86 -17.16 6.68
C PRO A 73 -2.97 -18.62 6.23
N ALA A 74 -1.84 -19.30 6.06
CA ALA A 74 -1.84 -20.72 5.67
C ALA A 74 -2.61 -21.61 6.66
N ASN A 75 -2.55 -21.27 7.96
CA ASN A 75 -3.25 -21.98 9.04
C ASN A 75 -4.52 -21.23 9.48
N PHE A 76 -5.30 -20.74 8.51
CA PHE A 76 -6.51 -19.99 8.78
C PHE A 76 -7.58 -20.86 9.46
N ASP A 77 -8.17 -20.31 10.53
CA ASP A 77 -9.21 -20.95 11.33
C ASP A 77 -10.42 -20.01 11.46
N THR A 78 -11.55 -20.38 10.91
CA THR A 78 -12.77 -19.57 10.89
C THR A 78 -13.34 -19.26 12.29
N SER A 79 -12.94 -20.02 13.31
CA SER A 79 -13.39 -19.81 14.69
C SER A 79 -12.64 -18.66 15.40
N LYS A 80 -11.53 -18.21 14.84
CA LYS A 80 -10.67 -17.16 15.42
C LYS A 80 -10.97 -15.78 14.87
N LYS A 81 -10.56 -14.76 15.61
CA LYS A 81 -10.54 -13.37 15.17
C LYS A 81 -9.12 -12.97 14.80
N TYR A 82 -8.98 -12.34 13.64
CA TYR A 82 -7.69 -11.93 13.10
C TYR A 82 -7.57 -10.41 13.02
N PRO A 83 -6.42 -9.83 13.33
CA PRO A 83 -6.10 -8.47 12.92
C PRO A 83 -5.97 -8.42 11.39
N MET A 84 -6.32 -7.27 10.81
CA MET A 84 -6.27 -7.08 9.36
C MET A 84 -5.35 -5.91 9.00
N ILE A 85 -4.62 -6.06 7.90
CA ILE A 85 -3.84 -5.00 7.27
C ILE A 85 -4.45 -4.71 5.90
N VAL A 86 -4.80 -3.46 5.66
CA VAL A 86 -5.32 -2.99 4.37
C VAL A 86 -4.17 -2.40 3.57
N TYR A 87 -3.96 -2.90 2.37
CA TYR A 87 -2.95 -2.42 1.44
C TYR A 87 -3.59 -1.90 0.16
N TYR A 88 -3.09 -0.80 -0.36
CA TYR A 88 -3.54 -0.13 -1.57
C TYR A 88 -2.44 0.73 -2.16
N TYR A 89 -2.54 1.04 -3.44
CA TYR A 89 -1.84 2.20 -4.01
C TYR A 89 -2.70 3.46 -3.89
N GLY A 90 -4.01 3.32 -3.91
CA GLY A 90 -4.96 4.35 -3.49
C GLY A 90 -5.41 5.32 -4.59
N GLY A 91 -5.16 5.02 -5.85
CA GLY A 91 -5.49 5.84 -7.02
C GLY A 91 -4.48 5.59 -8.14
N CYS A 92 -4.50 6.28 -9.21
CA CYS A 92 -3.67 6.30 -10.42
C CYS A 92 -3.09 4.95 -10.92
N SER A 93 -2.77 3.99 -10.08
CA SER A 93 -2.21 2.68 -10.46
C SER A 93 -2.85 1.56 -9.64
N PRO A 94 -3.07 0.38 -10.25
CA PRO A 94 -3.53 -0.79 -9.52
C PRO A 94 -2.39 -1.43 -8.74
N THR A 95 -2.74 -2.21 -7.72
CA THR A 95 -1.86 -3.20 -7.12
C THR A 95 -2.04 -4.53 -7.85
N SER A 96 -0.99 -5.32 -7.97
CA SER A 96 -1.07 -6.60 -8.65
C SER A 96 -1.10 -7.77 -7.67
N LYS A 97 -1.83 -8.85 -8.06
CA LYS A 97 -1.73 -10.13 -7.38
C LYS A 97 -0.34 -10.69 -7.61
N ASN A 98 0.51 -10.60 -6.63
CA ASN A 98 1.83 -11.20 -6.67
C ASN A 98 2.23 -11.73 -5.29
N LEU A 99 2.93 -12.84 -5.28
CA LEU A 99 3.52 -13.39 -4.07
C LEU A 99 4.79 -12.60 -3.69
N GLU A 100 5.50 -12.08 -4.69
CA GLU A 100 6.76 -11.34 -4.61
C GLU A 100 6.53 -9.87 -4.94
N GLY A 101 6.06 -9.08 -4.00
CA GLY A 101 5.83 -7.65 -4.17
C GLY A 101 6.86 -6.78 -3.46
N PHE A 102 6.73 -5.47 -3.68
CA PHE A 102 7.44 -4.49 -2.86
C PHE A 102 7.13 -4.71 -1.37
N TRP A 103 5.86 -4.95 -1.04
CA TRP A 103 5.41 -5.38 0.27
C TRP A 103 5.36 -6.91 0.31
N PRO A 104 6.10 -7.57 1.19
CA PRO A 104 6.05 -9.03 1.31
C PRO A 104 4.77 -9.43 2.07
N LEU A 105 3.65 -9.49 1.37
CA LEU A 105 2.33 -9.78 1.95
C LEU A 105 2.30 -11.17 2.61
N SER A 106 3.04 -12.13 2.06
CA SER A 106 3.20 -13.47 2.62
C SER A 106 3.85 -13.44 4.01
N ALA A 107 4.81 -12.55 4.25
CA ALA A 107 5.43 -12.37 5.57
C ALA A 107 4.44 -11.81 6.60
N LEU A 108 3.52 -10.95 6.19
CA LEU A 108 2.46 -10.46 7.08
C LEU A 108 1.44 -11.56 7.39
N THR A 109 1.01 -12.32 6.38
CA THR A 109 0.06 -13.43 6.60
C THR A 109 0.66 -14.54 7.45
N SER A 110 1.96 -14.84 7.32
CA SER A 110 2.64 -15.83 8.17
C SER A 110 2.63 -15.44 9.65
N GLN A 111 2.52 -14.15 9.94
CA GLN A 111 2.36 -13.62 11.30
C GLN A 111 0.89 -13.58 11.76
N GLY A 112 -0.03 -14.14 10.98
CA GLY A 112 -1.44 -14.25 11.34
C GLY A 112 -2.27 -13.01 11.07
N TYR A 113 -1.85 -12.12 10.18
CA TYR A 113 -2.70 -11.05 9.66
C TYR A 113 -3.52 -11.53 8.46
N ILE A 114 -4.78 -11.08 8.36
CA ILE A 114 -5.48 -11.04 7.08
C ILE A 114 -4.96 -9.82 6.33
N VAL A 115 -4.61 -9.96 5.06
CA VAL A 115 -4.18 -8.82 4.23
C VAL A 115 -5.23 -8.58 3.16
N LEU A 116 -5.92 -7.45 3.25
CA LEU A 116 -6.92 -7.01 2.27
C LEU A 116 -6.30 -6.00 1.31
N ILE A 117 -6.37 -6.26 0.02
CA ILE A 117 -5.93 -5.36 -1.03
C ILE A 117 -7.16 -4.70 -1.65
N LEU A 118 -7.21 -3.38 -1.60
CA LEU A 118 -8.28 -2.58 -2.17
C LEU A 118 -7.79 -1.82 -3.41
N GLU A 119 -8.56 -1.93 -4.50
CA GLU A 119 -8.33 -1.26 -5.78
C GLU A 119 -9.36 -0.15 -5.97
N PRO A 120 -9.22 1.00 -5.28
CA PRO A 120 -10.23 2.05 -5.32
C PRO A 120 -10.34 2.67 -6.71
N SER A 121 -11.45 3.34 -6.97
CA SER A 121 -11.63 4.13 -8.18
C SER A 121 -10.51 5.17 -8.34
N GLY A 122 -10.16 5.47 -9.58
CA GLY A 122 -8.96 6.23 -9.94
C GLY A 122 -7.81 5.35 -10.45
N ALA A 123 -7.78 4.05 -10.10
CA ALA A 123 -6.77 3.14 -10.62
C ALA A 123 -6.97 2.82 -12.11
N THR A 124 -5.86 2.75 -12.85
CA THR A 124 -5.87 2.31 -14.25
C THR A 124 -6.12 0.81 -14.35
N GLY A 125 -6.56 0.35 -15.54
CA GLY A 125 -6.82 -1.08 -15.81
C GLY A 125 -8.29 -1.50 -15.67
N PHE A 126 -9.17 -0.65 -15.13
CA PHE A 126 -10.60 -0.92 -14.93
C PHE A 126 -11.52 -0.08 -15.82
N GLY A 127 -10.97 0.55 -16.85
CA GLY A 127 -11.68 1.42 -17.79
C GLY A 127 -11.37 2.91 -17.57
N GLN A 128 -11.61 3.69 -18.63
CA GLN A 128 -11.24 5.11 -18.67
C GLN A 128 -12.01 5.94 -17.64
N GLU A 129 -13.32 5.70 -17.50
CA GLU A 129 -14.16 6.43 -16.54
C GLU A 129 -13.75 6.13 -15.10
N PHE A 130 -13.43 4.86 -14.79
CA PHE A 130 -12.95 4.48 -13.48
C PHE A 130 -11.60 5.13 -13.14
N ALA A 131 -10.68 5.16 -14.10
CA ALA A 131 -9.38 5.82 -13.92
C ALA A 131 -9.52 7.34 -13.76
N ALA A 132 -10.48 7.97 -14.40
CA ALA A 132 -10.69 9.42 -14.32
C ALA A 132 -11.28 9.90 -12.97
N ARG A 133 -11.74 8.99 -12.10
CA ARG A 133 -12.33 9.36 -10.79
C ARG A 133 -11.40 10.15 -9.87
N HIS A 134 -10.09 10.03 -10.02
CA HIS A 134 -9.16 10.79 -9.18
C HIS A 134 -8.80 12.19 -9.73
N VAL A 135 -9.25 12.54 -10.94
CA VAL A 135 -8.96 13.85 -11.53
C VAL A 135 -9.67 14.95 -10.74
N ASN A 136 -8.91 15.94 -10.29
CA ASN A 136 -9.37 17.07 -9.45
C ASN A 136 -9.95 16.67 -8.08
N THR A 137 -9.69 15.45 -7.60
CA THR A 137 -10.18 14.98 -6.31
C THR A 137 -9.08 14.58 -5.33
N TRP A 138 -7.86 14.40 -5.80
CA TRP A 138 -6.69 14.01 -4.99
C TRP A 138 -7.04 13.03 -3.86
N GLY A 139 -7.51 11.84 -4.26
CA GLY A 139 -7.80 10.75 -3.34
C GLY A 139 -9.13 10.85 -2.57
N ASP A 140 -9.94 11.87 -2.76
CA ASP A 140 -11.18 12.04 -2.00
C ASP A 140 -12.15 10.89 -2.27
N GLU A 141 -12.50 10.64 -3.54
CA GLU A 141 -13.38 9.53 -3.92
C GLU A 141 -12.72 8.15 -3.67
N SER A 142 -11.42 8.03 -3.94
CA SER A 142 -10.68 6.79 -3.71
C SER A 142 -10.61 6.43 -2.21
N SER A 143 -10.48 7.42 -1.33
CA SER A 143 -10.51 7.19 0.11
C SER A 143 -11.88 6.73 0.60
N ASP A 144 -12.97 7.24 0.01
CA ASP A 144 -14.33 6.82 0.34
C ASP A 144 -14.55 5.35 -0.05
N ASP A 145 -14.05 4.92 -1.22
CA ASP A 145 -14.08 3.51 -1.63
C ASP A 145 -13.32 2.61 -0.65
N ILE A 146 -12.14 3.06 -0.19
CA ILE A 146 -11.34 2.30 0.79
C ILE A 146 -12.10 2.18 2.12
N ILE A 147 -12.65 3.28 2.63
CA ILE A 147 -13.41 3.30 3.88
C ILE A 147 -14.65 2.41 3.77
N GLU A 148 -15.40 2.52 2.68
CA GLU A 148 -16.58 1.68 2.43
C GLU A 148 -16.18 0.20 2.31
N GLY A 149 -15.14 -0.11 1.53
CA GLY A 149 -14.63 -1.45 1.35
C GLY A 149 -14.23 -2.12 2.66
N VAL A 150 -13.48 -1.43 3.51
CA VAL A 150 -13.09 -1.96 4.83
C VAL A 150 -14.30 -2.23 5.71
N LYS A 151 -15.27 -1.32 5.77
CA LYS A 151 -16.51 -1.52 6.55
C LYS A 151 -17.32 -2.71 6.06
N ARG A 152 -17.49 -2.85 4.74
CA ARG A 152 -18.19 -3.98 4.13
C ARG A 152 -17.46 -5.29 4.39
N PHE A 153 -16.16 -5.33 4.17
CA PHE A 153 -15.35 -6.52 4.40
C PHE A 153 -15.49 -7.02 5.84
N CYS A 154 -15.42 -6.11 6.82
CA CYS A 154 -15.62 -6.44 8.24
C CYS A 154 -17.04 -6.96 8.53
N SER A 155 -18.06 -6.42 7.87
CA SER A 155 -19.45 -6.88 8.08
C SER A 155 -19.73 -8.26 7.46
N GLU A 156 -19.07 -8.58 6.35
CA GLU A 156 -19.22 -9.84 5.63
C GLU A 156 -18.33 -10.96 6.18
N HIS A 157 -17.25 -10.62 6.87
CA HIS A 157 -16.24 -11.57 7.33
C HIS A 157 -16.09 -11.55 8.86
N SER A 158 -16.88 -12.40 9.52
CA SER A 158 -16.93 -12.48 10.98
C SER A 158 -15.60 -12.82 11.66
N PHE A 159 -14.62 -13.35 10.94
CA PHE A 159 -13.28 -13.62 11.43
C PHE A 159 -12.37 -12.37 11.56
N ILE A 160 -12.80 -11.20 11.11
CA ILE A 160 -12.03 -9.95 11.32
C ILE A 160 -12.27 -9.39 12.72
N ASN A 161 -11.19 -8.90 13.35
CA ASN A 161 -11.30 -8.05 14.53
C ASN A 161 -11.38 -6.57 14.10
N PRO A 162 -12.57 -5.93 14.17
CA PRO A 162 -12.74 -4.58 13.64
C PRO A 162 -12.01 -3.50 14.46
N LYS A 163 -11.49 -3.85 15.64
CA LYS A 163 -10.67 -2.94 16.47
C LYS A 163 -9.16 -3.05 16.17
N LYS A 164 -8.76 -4.00 15.33
CA LYS A 164 -7.36 -4.32 15.03
C LYS A 164 -7.13 -4.29 13.53
N ILE A 165 -7.41 -3.15 12.92
CA ILE A 165 -7.23 -2.90 11.49
C ILE A 165 -6.11 -1.89 11.30
N GLY A 166 -5.07 -2.29 10.58
CA GLY A 166 -4.02 -1.38 10.13
C GLY A 166 -4.16 -1.05 8.66
N CYS A 167 -3.48 -0.01 8.20
CA CYS A 167 -3.36 0.28 6.78
C CYS A 167 -1.93 0.69 6.41
N MET A 168 -1.57 0.48 5.15
CA MET A 168 -0.26 0.87 4.64
C MET A 168 -0.26 1.12 3.14
N GLY A 169 0.65 1.99 2.71
CA GLY A 169 0.91 2.25 1.30
C GLY A 169 2.22 3.01 1.10
N ALA A 170 2.69 3.02 -0.14
CA ALA A 170 3.91 3.71 -0.53
C ALA A 170 3.64 4.76 -1.62
N SER A 171 4.43 5.83 -1.65
CA SER A 171 4.33 6.88 -2.65
C SER A 171 2.95 7.53 -2.63
N TYR A 172 2.19 7.48 -3.71
CA TYR A 172 0.78 7.89 -3.70
C TYR A 172 -0.03 7.09 -2.67
N GLY A 173 0.27 5.79 -2.46
CA GLY A 173 -0.32 5.00 -1.38
C GLY A 173 0.09 5.48 0.01
N GLY A 174 1.27 6.05 0.15
CA GLY A 174 1.71 6.73 1.36
C GLY A 174 0.92 8.02 1.62
N PHE A 175 0.69 8.82 0.56
CA PHE A 175 -0.24 9.95 0.62
C PHE A 175 -1.65 9.49 1.04
N MET A 176 -2.21 8.48 0.37
CA MET A 176 -3.53 7.93 0.67
C MET A 176 -3.61 7.44 2.13
N THR A 177 -2.54 6.83 2.64
CA THR A 177 -2.48 6.39 4.04
C THR A 177 -2.59 7.57 5.00
N GLN A 178 -1.85 8.65 4.75
CA GLN A 178 -1.93 9.87 5.55
C GLN A 178 -3.30 10.53 5.43
N TYR A 179 -3.83 10.64 4.20
CA TYR A 179 -5.10 11.29 3.89
C TYR A 179 -6.29 10.58 4.55
N LEU A 180 -6.31 9.25 4.54
CA LEU A 180 -7.33 8.46 5.23
C LEU A 180 -7.42 8.79 6.72
N GLN A 181 -6.27 9.04 7.40
CA GLN A 181 -6.28 9.38 8.82
C GLN A 181 -6.89 10.77 9.08
N THR A 182 -6.98 11.63 8.06
CA THR A 182 -7.69 12.91 8.18
C THR A 182 -9.21 12.76 8.03
N LYS A 183 -9.68 11.63 7.46
CA LYS A 183 -11.10 11.37 7.15
C LYS A 183 -11.77 10.40 8.13
N THR A 184 -11.01 9.51 8.76
CA THR A 184 -11.59 8.42 9.55
C THR A 184 -10.68 7.96 10.69
N ASN A 185 -11.29 7.49 11.78
CA ASN A 185 -10.61 6.80 12.90
C ASN A 185 -10.77 5.27 12.82
N LEU A 186 -10.98 4.73 11.62
CA LEU A 186 -11.23 3.31 11.42
C LEU A 186 -9.99 2.44 11.70
N PHE A 187 -8.80 3.01 11.52
CA PHE A 187 -7.54 2.28 11.63
C PHE A 187 -6.91 2.43 13.02
N ALA A 188 -6.41 1.32 13.55
CA ALA A 188 -5.68 1.27 14.82
C ALA A 188 -4.18 1.55 14.65
N ALA A 189 -3.66 1.46 13.43
CA ALA A 189 -2.28 1.82 13.06
C ALA A 189 -2.18 2.10 11.56
N ALA A 190 -1.24 2.97 11.19
CA ALA A 190 -0.99 3.30 9.79
C ALA A 190 0.51 3.36 9.51
N ILE A 191 0.92 2.98 8.30
CA ILE A 191 2.31 3.08 7.80
C ILE A 191 2.31 3.77 6.44
N SER A 192 2.95 4.94 6.37
CA SER A 192 3.17 5.68 5.14
C SER A 192 4.64 5.62 4.75
N HIS A 193 4.95 4.97 3.63
CA HIS A 193 6.29 4.96 3.06
C HIS A 193 6.39 5.97 1.93
N ALA A 194 7.36 6.90 2.02
CA ALA A 194 7.63 7.92 1.01
C ALA A 194 6.35 8.64 0.52
N GLY A 195 5.45 8.97 1.46
CA GLY A 195 4.14 9.57 1.16
C GLY A 195 4.22 11.09 1.02
N ILE A 196 3.32 11.63 0.20
CA ILE A 196 3.15 13.07 0.00
C ILE A 196 2.27 13.62 1.12
N SER A 197 2.69 14.66 1.81
CA SER A 197 1.91 15.31 2.88
C SER A 197 1.48 16.74 2.55
N ASP A 198 2.21 17.40 1.68
CA ASP A 198 1.90 18.74 1.16
C ASP A 198 1.90 18.71 -0.37
N ILE A 199 0.70 18.69 -0.97
CA ILE A 199 0.53 18.62 -2.42
C ILE A 199 1.07 19.87 -3.09
N THR A 200 0.96 21.04 -2.45
CA THR A 200 1.47 22.31 -2.98
C THR A 200 3.00 22.28 -3.11
N ALA A 201 3.68 21.86 -2.06
CA ALA A 201 5.15 21.74 -2.10
C ALA A 201 5.60 20.61 -3.05
N TYR A 202 4.86 19.50 -3.10
CA TYR A 202 5.14 18.40 -4.00
C TYR A 202 4.95 18.76 -5.47
N TRP A 203 3.97 19.59 -5.80
CA TRP A 203 3.69 20.05 -7.17
C TRP A 203 4.92 20.65 -7.85
N GLY A 204 5.71 21.45 -7.14
CA GLY A 204 6.93 22.06 -7.69
C GLY A 204 8.23 21.32 -7.34
N GLY A 205 8.24 20.48 -6.31
CA GLY A 205 9.45 19.84 -5.76
C GLY A 205 9.55 18.32 -6.01
N GLY A 206 8.44 17.65 -6.35
CA GLY A 206 8.43 16.22 -6.60
C GLY A 206 8.78 15.87 -8.05
N TYR A 207 9.37 14.68 -8.27
CA TYR A 207 9.70 14.21 -9.62
C TYR A 207 8.47 14.15 -10.55
N TRP A 208 7.35 13.65 -10.03
CA TRP A 208 6.09 13.57 -10.74
C TRP A 208 5.18 14.80 -10.52
N GLY A 209 5.59 15.74 -9.67
CA GLY A 209 4.75 16.82 -9.18
C GLY A 209 3.95 17.52 -10.28
N TYR A 210 4.58 18.35 -11.10
CA TYR A 210 3.91 19.04 -12.18
C TYR A 210 3.36 18.08 -13.26
N THR A 211 4.13 17.08 -13.69
CA THR A 211 3.73 16.18 -14.78
C THR A 211 2.53 15.30 -14.42
N TYR A 212 2.47 14.83 -13.17
CA TYR A 212 1.29 14.13 -12.67
C TYR A 212 0.14 15.10 -12.37
N GLY A 213 0.47 16.25 -11.80
CA GLY A 213 -0.46 17.31 -11.50
C GLY A 213 -1.20 17.82 -12.74
N GLU A 214 -0.52 17.91 -13.90
CA GLU A 214 -1.15 18.28 -15.16
C GLU A 214 -2.32 17.36 -15.54
N THR A 215 -2.25 16.09 -15.16
CA THR A 215 -3.30 15.10 -15.41
C THR A 215 -4.30 15.02 -14.24
N ALA A 216 -3.81 14.89 -13.02
CA ALA A 216 -4.63 14.67 -11.83
C ALA A 216 -5.33 15.94 -11.33
N GLU A 217 -4.78 17.11 -11.65
CA GLU A 217 -5.30 18.43 -11.29
C GLU A 217 -5.68 19.25 -12.53
N TYR A 218 -6.22 18.59 -13.53
CA TYR A 218 -6.48 19.13 -14.85
C TYR A 218 -7.09 20.52 -14.81
N GLY A 219 -6.37 21.48 -15.40
CA GLY A 219 -6.77 22.89 -15.44
C GLY A 219 -6.59 23.66 -14.12
N ASN A 220 -6.03 23.06 -13.07
CA ASN A 220 -5.82 23.69 -11.78
C ASN A 220 -4.34 23.82 -11.44
N PHE A 221 -4.01 24.92 -10.77
CA PHE A 221 -2.66 25.22 -10.30
C PHE A 221 -2.71 25.78 -8.87
N PRO A 222 -1.63 25.73 -8.10
CA PRO A 222 -1.61 26.26 -6.72
C PRO A 222 -2.09 27.71 -6.60
N TRP A 223 -1.88 28.54 -7.61
CA TRP A 223 -2.31 29.95 -7.63
C TRP A 223 -3.73 30.15 -8.18
N SER A 224 -4.27 29.23 -9.01
CA SER A 224 -5.62 29.37 -9.59
C SER A 224 -6.69 28.70 -8.75
N ASN A 225 -6.36 27.63 -8.04
CA ASN A 225 -7.26 26.89 -7.16
C ASN A 225 -6.52 26.35 -5.93
N PRO A 226 -6.04 27.22 -5.03
CA PRO A 226 -5.27 26.82 -3.85
C PRO A 226 -6.03 25.84 -2.95
N ASP A 227 -7.35 25.91 -2.92
CA ASP A 227 -8.19 25.05 -2.10
C ASP A 227 -8.05 23.57 -2.47
N LEU A 228 -7.92 23.23 -3.76
CA LEU A 228 -7.69 21.86 -4.21
C LEU A 228 -6.41 21.28 -3.62
N PHE A 229 -5.35 22.06 -3.55
CA PHE A 229 -4.05 21.65 -3.03
C PHE A 229 -4.06 21.56 -1.50
N VAL A 230 -4.57 22.58 -0.81
CA VAL A 230 -4.56 22.66 0.65
C VAL A 230 -5.52 21.67 1.29
N LYS A 231 -6.77 21.57 0.82
CA LYS A 231 -7.79 20.69 1.42
C LYS A 231 -7.42 19.22 1.37
N HIS A 232 -6.72 18.80 0.30
CA HIS A 232 -6.33 17.40 0.13
C HIS A 232 -4.95 17.09 0.72
N SER A 233 -4.19 18.09 1.16
CA SER A 233 -2.90 17.89 1.80
C SER A 233 -3.05 17.39 3.24
N PRO A 234 -2.52 16.21 3.60
CA PRO A 234 -2.55 15.70 4.97
C PRO A 234 -1.90 16.65 5.99
N LEU A 235 -0.86 17.37 5.60
CA LEU A 235 -0.15 18.31 6.47
C LEU A 235 -1.07 19.42 7.02
N TYR A 236 -1.92 19.99 6.16
CA TYR A 236 -2.86 21.07 6.57
C TYR A 236 -4.08 20.55 7.32
N ASN A 237 -4.21 19.23 7.45
CA ASN A 237 -5.25 18.54 8.19
C ASN A 237 -4.67 17.64 9.30
N ALA A 238 -3.42 17.88 9.73
CA ALA A 238 -2.71 17.02 10.67
C ALA A 238 -3.40 16.95 12.05
N ASP A 239 -4.13 17.99 12.45
CA ASP A 239 -4.93 18.05 13.68
C ASP A 239 -6.02 16.96 13.75
N LYS A 240 -6.50 16.48 12.61
CA LYS A 240 -7.49 15.40 12.49
C LYS A 240 -6.89 14.00 12.61
N ILE A 241 -5.56 13.87 12.51
CA ILE A 241 -4.87 12.58 12.57
C ILE A 241 -4.70 12.14 14.02
N HIS A 242 -5.39 11.07 14.40
CA HIS A 242 -5.33 10.48 15.75
C HIS A 242 -4.70 9.08 15.72
N THR A 243 -4.76 8.40 14.59
CA THR A 243 -4.20 7.05 14.41
C THR A 243 -2.67 7.08 14.56
N PRO A 244 -2.08 6.15 15.32
CA PRO A 244 -0.63 5.96 15.33
C PRO A 244 -0.07 5.82 13.92
N LEU A 245 0.86 6.71 13.52
CA LEU A 245 1.37 6.80 12.16
C LEU A 245 2.88 6.65 12.12
N LEU A 246 3.35 5.60 11.44
CA LEU A 246 4.74 5.38 11.10
C LEU A 246 5.04 5.98 9.72
N LEU A 247 6.06 6.83 9.65
CA LEU A 247 6.58 7.43 8.43
C LEU A 247 7.94 6.82 8.09
N LEU A 248 8.07 6.23 6.91
CA LEU A 248 9.31 5.62 6.41
C LEU A 248 9.77 6.32 5.15
N HIS A 249 11.09 6.62 5.01
CA HIS A 249 11.60 7.35 3.84
C HIS A 249 13.06 7.02 3.56
N GLY A 250 13.46 6.96 2.28
CA GLY A 250 14.85 6.94 1.87
C GLY A 250 15.43 8.36 1.88
N THR A 251 16.67 8.57 2.38
CA THR A 251 17.24 9.92 2.46
C THR A 251 17.52 10.56 1.10
N ASP A 252 17.75 9.74 0.07
CA ASP A 252 18.08 10.16 -1.28
C ASP A 252 16.88 10.04 -2.24
N ASP A 253 15.65 10.04 -1.69
CA ASP A 253 14.43 9.91 -2.49
C ASP A 253 14.27 11.09 -3.45
N THR A 254 14.38 10.77 -4.75
CA THR A 254 14.24 11.72 -5.86
C THR A 254 12.82 11.82 -6.41
N ASN A 255 11.93 10.88 -6.06
CA ASN A 255 10.53 10.91 -6.48
C ASN A 255 9.67 11.76 -5.56
N VAL A 256 9.77 11.49 -4.26
CA VAL A 256 9.06 12.23 -3.21
C VAL A 256 10.12 12.76 -2.23
N PRO A 257 10.36 14.06 -2.20
CA PRO A 257 11.35 14.63 -1.29
C PRO A 257 11.08 14.29 0.18
N THR A 258 12.12 13.98 0.95
CA THR A 258 12.02 13.54 2.35
C THR A 258 11.35 14.56 3.27
N ASN A 259 11.37 15.85 2.90
CA ASN A 259 10.68 16.91 3.64
C ASN A 259 9.17 16.70 3.72
N GLN A 260 8.58 15.92 2.82
CA GLN A 260 7.17 15.55 2.88
C GLN A 260 6.86 14.77 4.16
N SER A 261 7.58 13.69 4.43
CA SER A 261 7.42 12.94 5.69
C SER A 261 7.88 13.74 6.90
N GLN A 262 8.98 14.49 6.81
CA GLN A 262 9.51 15.29 7.91
C GLN A 262 8.54 16.36 8.39
N ALA A 263 7.86 17.06 7.47
CA ALA A 263 6.90 18.12 7.81
C ALA A 263 5.69 17.54 8.59
N LEU A 264 5.13 16.43 8.11
CA LEU A 264 4.00 15.78 8.78
C LEU A 264 4.42 15.21 10.14
N TYR A 265 5.60 14.57 10.24
CA TYR A 265 6.14 14.11 11.52
C TYR A 265 6.24 15.26 12.53
N THR A 266 6.80 16.40 12.12
CA THR A 266 6.93 17.58 12.98
C THR A 266 5.56 18.07 13.47
N ALA A 267 4.56 18.15 12.58
CA ALA A 267 3.21 18.55 12.95
C ALA A 267 2.58 17.57 13.96
N LEU A 268 2.69 16.28 13.74
CA LEU A 268 2.15 15.25 14.62
C LEU A 268 2.83 15.23 15.99
N ARG A 269 4.15 15.50 16.06
CA ARG A 269 4.88 15.65 17.33
C ARG A 269 4.41 16.86 18.12
N ILE A 270 4.21 17.99 17.46
CA ILE A 270 3.66 19.20 18.10
C ILE A 270 2.25 18.93 18.66
N LEU A 271 1.46 18.14 17.93
CA LEU A 271 0.09 17.75 18.34
C LEU A 271 0.07 16.59 19.36
N ASN A 272 1.21 16.13 19.86
CA ASN A 272 1.35 14.98 20.77
C ASN A 272 0.66 13.72 20.25
N ARG A 273 0.75 13.45 18.93
CA ARG A 273 0.22 12.23 18.32
C ARG A 273 1.25 11.11 18.35
N PRO A 274 0.84 9.85 18.55
CA PRO A 274 1.72 8.70 18.42
C PRO A 274 2.27 8.62 16.99
N THR A 275 3.54 8.93 16.80
CA THR A 275 4.18 8.94 15.48
C THR A 275 5.67 8.63 15.59
N ALA A 276 6.18 7.90 14.61
CA ALA A 276 7.61 7.68 14.41
C ALA A 276 7.99 8.04 12.96
N TYR A 277 9.21 8.55 12.79
CA TYR A 277 9.80 8.84 11.48
C TYR A 277 11.16 8.18 11.39
N ILE A 278 11.31 7.25 10.45
CA ILE A 278 12.52 6.46 10.27
C ILE A 278 13.01 6.63 8.84
N THR A 279 14.27 7.01 8.72
CA THR A 279 14.93 7.20 7.43
C THR A 279 15.93 6.08 7.16
N PHE A 280 16.13 5.79 5.89
CA PHE A 280 17.10 4.82 5.40
C PHE A 280 18.17 5.55 4.60
N ASP A 281 19.37 5.62 5.17
CA ASP A 281 20.47 6.40 4.63
C ASP A 281 20.96 5.88 3.27
N GLY A 282 21.08 6.80 2.31
CA GLY A 282 21.48 6.51 0.92
C GLY A 282 20.49 5.64 0.13
N GLU A 283 19.25 5.49 0.60
CA GLU A 283 18.16 4.85 -0.16
C GLU A 283 17.35 5.90 -0.91
N ASN A 284 16.91 5.52 -2.10
CA ASN A 284 15.99 6.31 -2.91
C ASN A 284 14.53 5.94 -2.60
N HIS A 285 13.61 6.19 -3.51
CA HIS A 285 12.18 5.94 -3.39
C HIS A 285 11.82 4.49 -3.03
N VAL A 286 12.64 3.55 -3.46
CA VAL A 286 12.53 2.12 -3.13
C VAL A 286 13.71 1.72 -2.25
N ILE A 287 13.44 1.13 -1.09
CA ILE A 287 14.47 0.58 -0.23
C ILE A 287 15.01 -0.70 -0.88
N SER A 288 16.23 -0.65 -1.40
CA SER A 288 16.79 -1.68 -2.27
C SER A 288 17.99 -2.41 -1.70
N LYS A 289 18.83 -1.73 -0.87
CA LYS A 289 19.98 -2.37 -0.24
C LYS A 289 19.51 -3.44 0.73
N PHE A 290 20.04 -4.65 0.62
CA PHE A 290 19.58 -5.81 1.37
C PHE A 290 19.45 -5.56 2.88
N LYS A 291 20.48 -4.99 3.51
CA LYS A 291 20.46 -4.68 4.95
C LYS A 291 19.32 -3.74 5.34
N ASN A 292 19.13 -2.68 4.56
CA ASN A 292 18.09 -1.68 4.79
C ASN A 292 16.70 -2.29 4.52
N ARG A 293 16.60 -3.16 3.52
CA ARG A 293 15.36 -3.89 3.20
C ARG A 293 14.91 -4.81 4.34
N MET A 294 15.85 -5.50 4.96
CA MET A 294 15.58 -6.34 6.12
C MET A 294 15.11 -5.51 7.31
N ALA A 295 15.84 -4.42 7.63
CA ALA A 295 15.46 -3.52 8.71
C ALA A 295 14.09 -2.86 8.47
N TRP A 296 13.81 -2.44 7.23
CA TRP A 296 12.52 -1.88 6.83
C TRP A 296 11.36 -2.85 7.08
N GLN A 297 11.55 -4.13 6.71
CA GLN A 297 10.55 -5.17 6.96
C GLN A 297 10.35 -5.43 8.45
N GLU A 298 11.44 -5.46 9.21
CA GLU A 298 11.41 -5.67 10.66
C GLU A 298 10.65 -4.56 11.38
N ILE A 299 10.89 -3.31 10.99
CA ILE A 299 10.22 -2.11 11.54
C ILE A 299 8.71 -2.15 11.27
N ILE A 300 8.29 -2.51 10.05
CA ILE A 300 6.89 -2.66 9.68
C ILE A 300 6.21 -3.72 10.55
N ASN A 301 6.84 -4.88 10.69
CA ASN A 301 6.32 -5.97 11.49
C ASN A 301 6.19 -5.58 12.97
N ALA A 302 7.20 -4.93 13.52
CA ALA A 302 7.22 -4.48 14.92
C ALA A 302 6.13 -3.42 15.19
N TRP A 303 5.92 -2.47 14.25
CA TRP A 303 4.87 -1.47 14.36
C TRP A 303 3.48 -2.10 14.40
N PHE A 304 3.18 -2.98 13.46
CA PHE A 304 1.87 -3.65 13.44
C PHE A 304 1.70 -4.61 14.63
N ALA A 305 2.74 -5.30 15.08
CA ALA A 305 2.68 -6.15 16.26
C ALA A 305 2.29 -5.32 17.50
N MET A 306 2.91 -4.16 17.69
CA MET A 306 2.64 -3.28 18.83
C MET A 306 1.18 -2.82 18.86
N TRP A 307 0.62 -2.35 17.73
CA TRP A 307 -0.69 -1.71 17.72
C TRP A 307 -1.84 -2.68 17.43
N LEU A 308 -1.61 -3.71 16.60
CA LEU A 308 -2.68 -4.62 16.19
C LEU A 308 -2.75 -5.90 17.03
N LYS A 309 -1.66 -6.28 17.71
CA LYS A 309 -1.61 -7.48 18.55
C LYS A 309 -1.39 -7.18 20.03
N ASP A 310 -1.14 -5.92 20.38
CA ASP A 310 -0.75 -5.51 21.73
C ASP A 310 0.58 -6.12 22.20
N GLU A 311 1.52 -6.31 21.25
CA GLU A 311 2.86 -6.90 21.45
C GLU A 311 3.95 -5.82 21.24
N PRO A 312 4.20 -4.93 22.22
CA PRO A 312 5.15 -3.81 22.04
C PRO A 312 6.62 -4.23 22.19
N GLN A 313 6.91 -5.47 22.62
CA GLN A 313 8.26 -5.90 22.98
C GLN A 313 9.23 -5.81 21.81
N TRP A 314 8.76 -6.14 20.60
CA TRP A 314 9.56 -6.06 19.39
C TRP A 314 9.94 -4.63 19.06
N TRP A 315 8.98 -3.71 19.02
CA TRP A 315 9.23 -2.28 18.82
C TRP A 315 10.20 -1.72 19.87
N ASN A 316 9.95 -2.01 21.14
CA ASN A 316 10.78 -1.53 22.26
C ASN A 316 12.21 -2.08 22.21
N SER A 317 12.43 -3.25 21.61
CA SER A 317 13.79 -3.78 21.41
C SER A 317 14.55 -3.05 20.30
N LEU A 318 13.86 -2.59 19.26
CA LEU A 318 14.45 -1.80 18.18
C LEU A 318 14.68 -0.33 18.59
N TYR A 319 13.77 0.23 19.36
CA TYR A 319 13.74 1.64 19.75
C TYR A 319 13.53 1.78 21.27
N PRO A 320 14.56 1.44 22.09
CA PRO A 320 14.46 1.58 23.55
C PRO A 320 14.37 3.07 23.91
N GLY A 321 13.26 3.47 24.51
CA GLY A 321 12.97 4.86 24.89
C GLY A 321 11.86 5.55 24.12
N ASP A 322 11.44 5.01 22.98
CA ASP A 322 10.21 5.44 22.29
C ASP A 322 8.99 4.74 22.91
N CYS A 323 8.68 5.10 24.15
CA CYS A 323 7.46 4.62 24.80
C CYS A 323 6.28 5.43 24.29
N PHE A 324 5.41 4.81 23.48
CA PHE A 324 4.10 5.36 23.18
C PHE A 324 3.15 4.95 24.31
N ASP A 325 2.83 5.87 25.21
CA ASP A 325 1.82 5.64 26.22
C ASP A 325 0.49 5.40 25.51
N LYS A 326 -0.09 4.21 25.72
CA LYS A 326 -1.48 3.93 25.33
C LYS A 326 -2.36 4.61 26.38
N ASN A 327 -2.64 5.92 26.19
CA ASN A 327 -3.68 6.63 26.95
C ASN A 327 -5.06 6.33 26.40
#